data_d449770dfd01803806db4f7bc792ba86
#
_entry.id   d449770dfd01803806db4f7bc792ba86
#
_cell.length_a   1.000
_cell.length_b   1.000
_cell.length_c   1.000
_cell.angle_alpha   90.00
_cell.angle_beta   90.00
_cell.angle_gamma   90.00
#
_symmetry.space_group_name_H-M   'P 1'
#
loop_
_entity.id
_entity.type
_entity.pdbx_description
1 polymer ?
#
loop_
_entity_poly.entity_id
_entity_poly.type
_entity_poly.pdbx_seq_one_letter_code
_entity_poly.pdbx_strand_id
1 'polypeptide(L)'
;VLAEIEGEVAKAEERMGERRARVPAVSYPEQLPVSQKKDEIAAAIRDHQVVIVAGETGSGKTTQIPKICVELGRGVRGMIGHTQPRRIAARTVAERVAEELRTPLGEAVGWKVRFTDQVNPEATFIKLMTDGILLAEIQTDRELRAYDTIIIDEAHERSLNIDFLLGYLAQLLPRRPDLKVVITSATIDPERFSRHFGDAPIVEVSGRTYPVEVRYRPLLEEDSDDADRDQITAICDAVEELQGEGKGDILVFLSGEREIRDTADALEKKKYRFTEVLPLYARLSHAEQHRVFQPHTGRRIVL
;
A
#
# COMPACT_ATOMS: atom_id res chain seq x y z
N VAL A 1 -6.60 -8.57 -44.78
CA VAL A 1 -5.53 -8.61 -43.75
C VAL A 1 -4.96 -7.21 -43.52
N LEU A 2 -4.36 -6.49 -44.52
CA LEU A 2 -3.78 -5.15 -44.30
C LEU A 2 -4.84 -4.14 -43.85
N ALA A 3 -5.99 -4.05 -44.50
CA ALA A 3 -7.07 -3.16 -44.14
C ALA A 3 -7.69 -3.47 -42.75
N GLU A 4 -7.70 -4.73 -42.34
CA GLU A 4 -8.12 -5.14 -40.99
C GLU A 4 -7.09 -4.68 -39.95
N ILE A 5 -5.80 -4.83 -40.23
CA ILE A 5 -4.72 -4.37 -39.33
C ILE A 5 -4.77 -2.84 -39.20
N GLU A 6 -4.90 -2.11 -40.30
CA GLU A 6 -5.07 -0.65 -40.31
C GLU A 6 -6.28 -0.21 -39.48
N GLY A 7 -7.41 -0.91 -39.63
CA GLY A 7 -8.61 -0.65 -38.85
C GLY A 7 -8.44 -0.92 -37.34
N GLU A 8 -7.73 -1.98 -36.96
CA GLU A 8 -7.45 -2.28 -35.54
C GLU A 8 -6.43 -1.27 -34.94
N VAL A 9 -5.44 -0.84 -35.72
CA VAL A 9 -4.49 0.20 -35.30
C VAL A 9 -5.23 1.53 -35.07
N ALA A 10 -6.08 1.95 -36.00
CA ALA A 10 -6.86 3.19 -35.86
C ALA A 10 -7.75 3.17 -34.62
N LYS A 11 -8.45 2.05 -34.35
CA LYS A 11 -9.27 1.87 -33.13
C LYS A 11 -8.41 1.91 -31.85
N ALA A 12 -7.21 1.36 -31.89
CA ALA A 12 -6.28 1.38 -30.75
C ALA A 12 -5.78 2.80 -30.49
N GLU A 13 -5.45 3.56 -31.53
CA GLU A 13 -5.04 4.95 -31.44
C GLU A 13 -6.16 5.86 -30.90
N GLU A 14 -7.40 5.66 -31.37
CA GLU A 14 -8.57 6.37 -30.87
C GLU A 14 -8.78 6.12 -29.39
N ARG A 15 -8.78 4.85 -28.95
CA ARG A 15 -8.89 4.47 -27.53
C ARG A 15 -7.76 5.08 -26.68
N MET A 16 -6.53 5.10 -27.19
CA MET A 16 -5.42 5.73 -26.50
C MET A 16 -5.58 7.25 -26.39
N GLY A 17 -6.11 7.89 -27.45
CA GLY A 17 -6.45 9.31 -27.45
C GLY A 17 -7.50 9.67 -26.41
N GLU A 18 -8.59 8.89 -26.34
CA GLU A 18 -9.64 9.03 -25.33
C GLU A 18 -9.12 8.84 -23.92
N ARG A 19 -8.30 7.78 -23.67
CA ARG A 19 -7.70 7.55 -22.36
C ARG A 19 -6.79 8.70 -21.97
N ARG A 20 -5.96 9.20 -22.88
CA ARG A 20 -5.05 10.35 -22.63
C ARG A 20 -5.83 11.61 -22.25
N ALA A 21 -7.00 11.84 -22.83
CA ALA A 21 -7.86 12.97 -22.49
C ALA A 21 -8.54 12.83 -21.11
N ARG A 22 -8.64 11.60 -20.57
CA ARG A 22 -9.25 11.30 -19.27
C ARG A 22 -8.24 11.15 -18.13
N VAL A 23 -6.95 11.42 -18.37
CA VAL A 23 -5.92 11.35 -17.30
C VAL A 23 -6.31 12.29 -16.17
N PRO A 24 -6.44 11.79 -14.92
CA PRO A 24 -6.83 12.63 -13.80
C PRO A 24 -5.76 13.67 -13.47
N ALA A 25 -6.19 14.84 -13.02
CA ALA A 25 -5.28 15.86 -12.51
C ALA A 25 -4.63 15.37 -11.22
N VAL A 26 -3.31 15.53 -11.10
CA VAL A 26 -2.52 15.08 -9.97
C VAL A 26 -2.13 16.25 -9.09
N SER A 27 -2.28 16.07 -7.78
CA SER A 27 -1.78 16.98 -6.75
C SER A 27 -1.03 16.20 -5.67
N TYR A 28 -0.10 16.82 -5.00
CA TYR A 28 0.75 16.19 -4.00
C TYR A 28 0.67 16.93 -2.68
N PRO A 29 0.45 16.23 -1.54
CA PRO A 29 0.59 16.82 -0.21
C PRO A 29 2.06 17.20 0.04
N GLU A 30 2.35 18.49 0.21
CA GLU A 30 3.73 19.00 0.33
C GLU A 30 4.48 18.45 1.55
N GLN A 31 3.76 18.12 2.61
CA GLN A 31 4.32 17.61 3.86
C GLN A 31 4.88 16.18 3.75
N LEU A 32 4.53 15.43 2.70
CA LEU A 32 5.01 14.05 2.54
C LEU A 32 6.44 14.03 1.98
N PRO A 33 7.34 13.25 2.60
CA PRO A 33 8.71 13.10 2.11
C PRO A 33 8.81 12.67 0.64
N VAL A 34 7.93 11.76 0.18
CA VAL A 34 7.86 11.36 -1.23
C VAL A 34 7.50 12.51 -2.15
N SER A 35 6.61 13.42 -1.72
CA SER A 35 6.22 14.59 -2.52
C SER A 35 7.39 15.54 -2.73
N GLN A 36 8.27 15.69 -1.74
CA GLN A 36 9.48 16.51 -1.83
C GLN A 36 10.53 15.91 -2.80
N LYS A 37 10.51 14.59 -2.97
CA LYS A 37 11.39 13.83 -3.87
C LYS A 37 10.73 13.44 -5.20
N LYS A 38 9.52 13.95 -5.50
CA LYS A 38 8.73 13.50 -6.65
C LYS A 38 9.48 13.64 -7.98
N ASP A 39 10.22 14.73 -8.18
CA ASP A 39 10.92 15.00 -9.44
C ASP A 39 12.09 14.01 -9.64
N GLU A 40 12.80 13.67 -8.56
CA GLU A 40 13.85 12.65 -8.58
C GLU A 40 13.28 11.25 -8.87
N ILE A 41 12.18 10.89 -8.23
CA ILE A 41 11.47 9.62 -8.48
C ILE A 41 10.96 9.58 -9.93
N ALA A 42 10.33 10.65 -10.39
CA ALA A 42 9.82 10.76 -11.76
C ALA A 42 10.93 10.62 -12.80
N ALA A 43 12.08 11.28 -12.59
CA ALA A 43 13.24 11.14 -13.45
C ALA A 43 13.77 9.71 -13.48
N ALA A 44 13.91 9.07 -12.32
CA ALA A 44 14.36 7.70 -12.23
C ALA A 44 13.41 6.73 -12.98
N ILE A 45 12.09 6.86 -12.80
CA ILE A 45 11.09 6.02 -13.50
C ILE A 45 11.11 6.26 -15.01
N ARG A 46 11.28 7.50 -15.45
CA ARG A 46 11.38 7.83 -16.87
C ARG A 46 12.60 7.18 -17.53
N ASP A 47 13.75 7.29 -16.88
CA ASP A 47 15.06 6.97 -17.45
C ASP A 47 15.42 5.47 -17.28
N HIS A 48 14.83 4.77 -16.31
CA HIS A 48 15.12 3.36 -16.02
C HIS A 48 13.88 2.48 -16.11
N GLN A 49 14.09 1.21 -16.43
CA GLN A 49 13.01 0.22 -16.51
C GLN A 49 12.56 -0.24 -15.12
N VAL A 50 13.50 -0.35 -14.19
CA VAL A 50 13.25 -0.70 -12.79
C VAL A 50 13.80 0.38 -11.88
N VAL A 51 13.04 0.76 -10.86
CA VAL A 51 13.42 1.72 -9.83
C VAL A 51 13.06 1.18 -8.46
N ILE A 52 13.97 1.31 -7.52
CA ILE A 52 13.74 0.99 -6.10
C ILE A 52 13.48 2.30 -5.37
N VAL A 53 12.37 2.42 -4.67
CA VAL A 53 12.06 3.56 -3.80
C VAL A 53 12.07 3.08 -2.35
N ALA A 54 13.13 3.42 -1.65
CA ALA A 54 13.34 3.04 -0.26
C ALA A 54 12.98 4.20 0.67
N GLY A 55 12.32 3.90 1.78
CA GLY A 55 11.98 4.94 2.76
C GLY A 55 11.13 4.43 3.90
N GLU A 56 11.09 5.19 4.98
CA GLU A 56 10.31 4.83 6.16
C GLU A 56 8.81 4.71 5.88
N THR A 57 8.11 3.92 6.70
CA THR A 57 6.65 3.85 6.68
C THR A 57 6.06 5.23 6.98
N GLY A 58 5.00 5.59 6.27
CA GLY A 58 4.39 6.92 6.39
C GLY A 58 5.04 8.01 5.54
N SER A 59 6.11 7.73 4.78
CA SER A 59 6.72 8.70 3.86
C SER A 59 5.86 9.03 2.63
N GLY A 60 4.75 8.31 2.41
CA GLY A 60 3.82 8.54 1.31
C GLY A 60 4.06 7.68 0.07
N LYS A 61 4.99 6.71 0.09
CA LYS A 61 5.32 5.86 -1.09
C LYS A 61 4.07 5.24 -1.73
N THR A 62 3.30 4.55 -0.92
CA THR A 62 2.12 3.78 -1.35
C THR A 62 1.07 4.63 -2.08
N THR A 63 0.83 5.86 -1.63
CA THR A 63 -0.21 6.71 -2.21
C THR A 63 0.30 7.66 -3.30
N GLN A 64 1.56 8.08 -3.22
CA GLN A 64 2.08 9.09 -4.14
C GLN A 64 2.77 8.50 -5.39
N ILE A 65 3.45 7.34 -5.28
CA ILE A 65 4.14 6.73 -6.43
C ILE A 65 3.18 6.43 -7.60
N PRO A 66 2.00 5.84 -7.40
CA PRO A 66 1.07 5.63 -8.52
C PRO A 66 0.63 6.93 -9.18
N LYS A 67 0.53 8.04 -8.44
CA LYS A 67 0.22 9.36 -9.01
C LYS A 67 1.39 9.92 -9.83
N ILE A 68 2.63 9.73 -9.36
CA ILE A 68 3.83 10.09 -10.14
C ILE A 68 3.85 9.32 -11.47
N CYS A 69 3.51 8.04 -11.46
CA CYS A 69 3.39 7.24 -12.68
C CYS A 69 2.31 7.81 -13.63
N VAL A 70 1.15 8.22 -13.12
CA VAL A 70 0.09 8.86 -13.93
C VAL A 70 0.58 10.17 -14.56
N GLU A 71 1.27 11.02 -13.81
CA GLU A 71 1.86 12.29 -14.29
C GLU A 71 2.88 12.05 -15.41
N LEU A 72 3.61 10.93 -15.36
CA LEU A 72 4.52 10.49 -16.43
C LEU A 72 3.82 9.90 -17.67
N GLY A 73 2.47 9.91 -17.71
CA GLY A 73 1.68 9.33 -18.79
C GLY A 73 1.57 7.81 -18.74
N ARG A 74 1.95 7.17 -17.64
CA ARG A 74 1.70 5.74 -17.41
C ARG A 74 0.22 5.51 -17.12
N GLY A 75 -0.27 4.32 -17.38
CA GLY A 75 -1.70 4.02 -17.28
C GLY A 75 -2.50 4.28 -18.56
N VAL A 76 -1.91 4.89 -19.59
CA VAL A 76 -2.57 5.18 -20.87
C VAL A 76 -2.52 3.99 -21.83
N ARG A 77 -1.35 3.38 -21.99
CA ARG A 77 -1.18 2.21 -22.88
C ARG A 77 -1.62 0.89 -22.23
N GLY A 78 -1.48 0.79 -20.96
CA GLY A 78 -1.91 -0.29 -20.10
C GLY A 78 -2.20 0.28 -18.73
N MET A 79 -2.70 -0.51 -17.79
CA MET A 79 -2.91 -0.05 -16.41
C MET A 79 -1.59 0.04 -15.63
N ILE A 80 -1.60 0.82 -14.57
CA ILE A 80 -0.62 0.76 -13.49
C ILE A 80 -1.13 -0.28 -12.51
N GLY A 81 -0.49 -1.45 -12.46
CA GLY A 81 -0.78 -2.47 -11.45
C GLY A 81 -0.01 -2.18 -10.17
N HIS A 82 -0.70 -2.10 -9.05
CA HIS A 82 -0.10 -1.79 -7.75
C HIS A 82 -0.44 -2.88 -6.74
N THR A 83 0.56 -3.68 -6.37
CA THR A 83 0.32 -4.78 -5.43
C THR A 83 0.41 -4.34 -3.99
N GLN A 84 -0.34 -5.04 -3.15
CA GLN A 84 -0.35 -4.88 -1.70
C GLN A 84 -0.32 -6.27 -1.04
N PRO A 85 0.41 -6.48 0.04
CA PRO A 85 0.49 -7.80 0.68
C PRO A 85 -0.83 -8.21 1.35
N ARG A 86 -1.69 -7.25 1.68
CA ARG A 86 -2.93 -7.50 2.45
C ARG A 86 -4.17 -6.97 1.74
N ARG A 87 -5.27 -7.73 1.80
CA ARG A 87 -6.54 -7.36 1.15
C ARG A 87 -7.08 -6.01 1.59
N ILE A 88 -7.03 -5.76 2.90
CA ILE A 88 -7.54 -4.51 3.47
C ILE A 88 -6.74 -3.32 2.93
N ALA A 89 -5.41 -3.46 2.84
CA ALA A 89 -4.54 -2.43 2.30
C ALA A 89 -4.87 -2.14 0.82
N ALA A 90 -5.04 -3.17 -0.02
CA ALA A 90 -5.35 -2.97 -1.43
C ALA A 90 -6.59 -2.08 -1.63
N ARG A 91 -7.62 -2.26 -0.83
CA ARG A 91 -8.83 -1.47 -0.92
C ARG A 91 -8.69 -0.08 -0.30
N THR A 92 -8.19 0.02 0.93
CA THR A 92 -8.07 1.32 1.61
C THR A 92 -7.10 2.26 0.90
N VAL A 93 -6.02 1.72 0.33
CA VAL A 93 -5.12 2.50 -0.53
C VAL A 93 -5.82 2.95 -1.80
N ALA A 94 -6.64 2.08 -2.43
CA ALA A 94 -7.41 2.47 -3.61
C ALA A 94 -8.40 3.61 -3.29
N GLU A 95 -9.14 3.49 -2.18
CA GLU A 95 -10.03 4.55 -1.69
C GLU A 95 -9.28 5.87 -1.47
N ARG A 96 -8.12 5.82 -0.82
CA ARG A 96 -7.29 7.00 -0.56
C ARG A 96 -6.73 7.63 -1.84
N VAL A 97 -6.21 6.85 -2.76
CA VAL A 97 -5.68 7.36 -4.04
C VAL A 97 -6.81 7.95 -4.90
N ALA A 98 -8.00 7.31 -4.92
CA ALA A 98 -9.17 7.83 -5.62
C ALA A 98 -9.63 9.18 -5.04
N GLU A 99 -9.66 9.30 -3.70
CA GLU A 99 -9.98 10.56 -3.01
C GLU A 99 -8.98 11.67 -3.40
N GLU A 100 -7.68 11.39 -3.37
CA GLU A 100 -6.64 12.36 -3.73
C GLU A 100 -6.66 12.75 -5.21
N LEU A 101 -7.07 11.85 -6.10
CA LEU A 101 -7.28 12.12 -7.52
C LEU A 101 -8.68 12.70 -7.83
N ARG A 102 -9.53 12.86 -6.81
CA ARG A 102 -10.90 13.37 -6.93
C ARG A 102 -11.73 12.62 -7.97
N THR A 103 -11.61 11.30 -7.99
CA THR A 103 -12.34 10.40 -8.88
C THR A 103 -13.14 9.39 -8.06
N PRO A 104 -14.32 8.98 -8.52
CA PRO A 104 -15.02 7.87 -7.88
C PRO A 104 -14.20 6.57 -7.93
N LEU A 105 -14.25 5.79 -6.85
CA LEU A 105 -13.63 4.47 -6.83
C LEU A 105 -14.30 3.55 -7.87
N GLY A 106 -13.49 2.82 -8.63
CA GLY A 106 -13.93 2.01 -9.75
C GLY A 106 -13.83 2.70 -11.12
N GLU A 107 -13.54 4.00 -11.14
CA GLU A 107 -13.25 4.75 -12.36
C GLU A 107 -11.72 4.80 -12.60
N ALA A 108 -11.07 5.96 -12.47
CA ALA A 108 -9.63 6.09 -12.71
C ALA A 108 -8.78 5.21 -11.76
N VAL A 109 -9.28 4.94 -10.56
CA VAL A 109 -8.68 4.04 -9.59
C VAL A 109 -9.63 2.88 -9.30
N GLY A 110 -9.17 1.67 -9.56
CA GLY A 110 -9.89 0.44 -9.25
C GLY A 110 -9.10 -0.45 -8.30
N TRP A 111 -9.74 -1.49 -7.80
CA TRP A 111 -9.09 -2.48 -6.95
C TRP A 111 -9.63 -3.88 -7.19
N LYS A 112 -8.80 -4.90 -6.90
CA LYS A 112 -9.15 -6.30 -7.03
C LYS A 112 -8.50 -7.13 -5.95
N VAL A 113 -9.32 -7.88 -5.23
CA VAL A 113 -8.88 -8.92 -4.30
C VAL A 113 -9.64 -10.21 -4.58
N ARG A 114 -9.30 -11.29 -3.88
CA ARG A 114 -9.97 -12.57 -4.09
C ARG A 114 -11.48 -12.44 -3.86
N PHE A 115 -12.26 -12.84 -4.86
CA PHE A 115 -13.74 -12.82 -4.91
C PHE A 115 -14.41 -11.44 -5.00
N THR A 116 -13.66 -10.35 -5.09
CA THR A 116 -14.25 -9.01 -5.19
C THR A 116 -13.36 -8.12 -6.03
N ASP A 117 -13.96 -7.42 -6.99
CA ASP A 117 -13.29 -6.41 -7.79
C ASP A 117 -14.18 -5.22 -8.07
N GLN A 118 -13.55 -4.10 -8.30
CA GLN A 118 -14.18 -2.86 -8.79
C GLN A 118 -13.18 -2.18 -9.71
N VAL A 119 -13.13 -2.68 -10.95
CA VAL A 119 -12.22 -2.22 -12.01
C VAL A 119 -13.02 -2.00 -13.27
N ASN A 120 -12.88 -0.82 -13.87
CA ASN A 120 -13.38 -0.54 -15.20
C ASN A 120 -12.23 -0.61 -16.20
N PRO A 121 -12.13 -1.65 -17.06
CA PRO A 121 -11.00 -1.83 -17.97
C PRO A 121 -10.75 -0.64 -18.91
N GLU A 122 -11.81 0.12 -19.24
CA GLU A 122 -11.71 1.27 -20.14
C GLU A 122 -11.31 2.56 -19.43
N ALA A 123 -11.68 2.72 -18.15
CA ALA A 123 -11.47 3.95 -17.40
C ALA A 123 -10.33 3.87 -16.38
N THR A 124 -10.00 2.66 -15.86
CA THR A 124 -9.04 2.51 -14.77
C THR A 124 -7.60 2.70 -15.25
N PHE A 125 -6.90 3.64 -14.63
CA PHE A 125 -5.46 3.87 -14.79
C PHE A 125 -4.64 3.13 -13.75
N ILE A 126 -5.09 3.15 -12.50
CA ILE A 126 -4.42 2.53 -11.34
C ILE A 126 -5.29 1.40 -10.82
N LYS A 127 -4.76 0.19 -10.81
CA LYS A 127 -5.43 -0.99 -10.26
C LYS A 127 -4.67 -1.50 -9.05
N LEU A 128 -5.23 -1.30 -7.87
CA LEU A 128 -4.73 -1.88 -6.62
C LEU A 128 -5.14 -3.35 -6.54
N MET A 129 -4.25 -4.21 -6.10
CA MET A 129 -4.53 -5.64 -5.99
C MET A 129 -3.61 -6.29 -4.95
N THR A 130 -3.98 -7.48 -4.50
CA THR A 130 -3.04 -8.27 -3.70
C THR A 130 -2.00 -8.95 -4.61
N ASP A 131 -0.83 -9.26 -4.05
CA ASP A 131 0.24 -9.99 -4.75
C ASP A 131 -0.29 -11.28 -5.39
N GLY A 132 -1.17 -12.01 -4.67
CA GLY A 132 -1.79 -13.23 -5.16
C GLY A 132 -2.72 -13.03 -6.37
N ILE A 133 -3.32 -11.85 -6.53
CA ILE A 133 -4.11 -11.53 -7.72
C ILE A 133 -3.21 -11.35 -8.94
N LEU A 134 -2.09 -10.62 -8.80
CA LEU A 134 -1.12 -10.48 -9.90
C LEU A 134 -0.55 -11.84 -10.32
N LEU A 135 -0.24 -12.71 -9.35
CA LEU A 135 0.19 -14.09 -9.63
C LEU A 135 -0.87 -14.88 -10.40
N ALA A 136 -2.15 -14.74 -10.06
CA ALA A 136 -3.23 -15.40 -10.78
C ALA A 136 -3.36 -14.88 -12.23
N GLU A 137 -3.18 -13.57 -12.43
CA GLU A 137 -3.25 -12.96 -13.76
C GLU A 137 -2.09 -13.39 -14.68
N ILE A 138 -0.91 -13.65 -14.15
CA ILE A 138 0.22 -14.21 -14.90
C ILE A 138 -0.13 -15.57 -15.56
N GLN A 139 -1.07 -16.33 -15.00
CA GLN A 139 -1.49 -17.60 -15.57
C GLN A 139 -2.17 -17.44 -16.94
N THR A 140 -2.88 -16.33 -17.14
CA THR A 140 -3.63 -16.03 -18.37
C THR A 140 -2.96 -14.98 -19.24
N ASP A 141 -2.25 -14.03 -18.64
CA ASP A 141 -1.48 -12.98 -19.32
C ASP A 141 0.00 -13.07 -18.89
N ARG A 142 0.72 -14.01 -19.49
CA ARG A 142 2.12 -14.27 -19.14
C ARG A 142 3.06 -13.10 -19.39
N GLU A 143 2.72 -12.19 -20.26
CA GLU A 143 3.52 -11.00 -20.56
C GLU A 143 3.02 -9.75 -19.83
N LEU A 144 1.98 -9.89 -18.98
CA LEU A 144 1.35 -8.77 -18.27
C LEU A 144 1.01 -7.60 -19.21
N ARG A 145 0.46 -7.92 -20.39
CA ARG A 145 0.13 -6.93 -21.43
C ARG A 145 -0.96 -5.95 -21.01
N ALA A 146 -1.77 -6.31 -20.04
CA ALA A 146 -2.76 -5.41 -19.44
C ALA A 146 -2.10 -4.22 -18.71
N TYR A 147 -0.79 -4.29 -18.45
CA TYR A 147 -0.07 -3.31 -17.66
C TYR A 147 1.06 -2.65 -18.47
N ASP A 148 1.24 -1.35 -18.27
CA ASP A 148 2.44 -0.62 -18.72
C ASP A 148 3.39 -0.30 -17.56
N THR A 149 2.90 -0.42 -16.32
CA THR A 149 3.68 -0.21 -15.10
C THR A 149 3.21 -1.18 -14.02
N ILE A 150 4.16 -1.77 -13.29
CA ILE A 150 3.90 -2.59 -12.10
C ILE A 150 4.60 -1.95 -10.90
N ILE A 151 3.86 -1.76 -9.82
CA ILE A 151 4.40 -1.33 -8.53
C ILE A 151 4.29 -2.52 -7.58
N ILE A 152 5.43 -3.02 -7.09
CA ILE A 152 5.50 -4.01 -6.02
C ILE A 152 5.72 -3.25 -4.71
N ASP A 153 4.65 -3.10 -3.94
CA ASP A 153 4.71 -2.33 -2.69
C ASP A 153 5.04 -3.24 -1.50
N GLU A 154 5.69 -2.65 -0.49
CA GLU A 154 6.11 -3.33 0.74
C GLU A 154 6.98 -4.58 0.46
N ALA A 155 7.87 -4.51 -0.54
CA ALA A 155 8.68 -5.65 -0.98
C ALA A 155 9.58 -6.24 0.14
N HIS A 156 9.88 -5.46 1.18
CA HIS A 156 10.63 -5.92 2.36
C HIS A 156 9.87 -6.95 3.21
N GLU A 157 8.56 -7.11 3.05
CA GLU A 157 7.81 -8.19 3.72
C GLU A 157 8.23 -9.58 3.24
N ARG A 158 8.87 -9.69 2.06
CA ARG A 158 9.48 -10.91 1.53
C ARG A 158 8.57 -12.14 1.61
N SER A 159 7.27 -11.95 1.35
CA SER A 159 6.36 -13.09 1.22
C SER A 159 6.75 -13.95 0.02
N LEU A 160 6.36 -15.22 0.03
CA LEU A 160 6.58 -16.13 -1.10
C LEU A 160 6.03 -15.55 -2.42
N ASN A 161 4.88 -14.88 -2.36
CA ASN A 161 4.29 -14.23 -3.52
C ASN A 161 5.16 -13.10 -4.07
N ILE A 162 5.67 -12.23 -3.19
CA ILE A 162 6.57 -11.13 -3.56
C ILE A 162 7.85 -11.69 -4.20
N ASP A 163 8.49 -12.66 -3.56
CA ASP A 163 9.74 -13.25 -4.08
C ASP A 163 9.53 -13.92 -5.43
N PHE A 164 8.41 -14.61 -5.64
CA PHE A 164 8.06 -15.17 -6.94
C PHE A 164 7.85 -14.08 -8.00
N LEU A 165 7.09 -13.02 -7.66
CA LEU A 165 6.83 -11.91 -8.57
C LEU A 165 8.13 -11.21 -8.99
N LEU A 166 9.05 -10.95 -8.05
CA LEU A 166 10.35 -10.34 -8.36
C LEU A 166 11.16 -11.20 -9.31
N GLY A 167 11.22 -12.53 -9.08
CA GLY A 167 11.89 -13.46 -9.98
C GLY A 167 11.25 -13.54 -11.37
N TYR A 168 9.91 -13.53 -11.42
CA TYR A 168 9.17 -13.54 -12.67
C TYR A 168 9.39 -12.26 -13.48
N LEU A 169 9.30 -11.09 -12.83
CA LEU A 169 9.53 -9.79 -13.47
C LEU A 169 10.95 -9.69 -14.03
N ALA A 170 11.98 -10.15 -13.29
CA ALA A 170 13.34 -10.15 -13.78
C ALA A 170 13.50 -10.95 -15.10
N GLN A 171 12.75 -12.04 -15.27
CA GLN A 171 12.74 -12.81 -16.51
C GLN A 171 11.86 -12.20 -17.62
N LEU A 172 10.83 -11.44 -17.24
CA LEU A 172 9.91 -10.82 -18.20
C LEU A 172 10.47 -9.55 -18.82
N LEU A 173 11.13 -8.71 -18.04
CA LEU A 173 11.57 -7.37 -18.42
C LEU A 173 12.41 -7.30 -19.71
N PRO A 174 13.33 -8.24 -20.02
CA PRO A 174 14.05 -8.24 -21.30
C PRO A 174 13.14 -8.38 -22.53
N ARG A 175 11.95 -8.98 -22.35
CA ARG A 175 10.94 -9.17 -23.41
C ARG A 175 9.91 -8.05 -23.47
N ARG A 176 9.86 -7.24 -22.42
CA ARG A 176 8.93 -6.12 -22.26
C ARG A 176 9.68 -4.82 -21.93
N PRO A 177 10.48 -4.28 -22.89
CA PRO A 177 11.25 -3.05 -22.64
C PRO A 177 10.39 -1.82 -22.36
N ASP A 178 9.11 -1.85 -22.72
CA ASP A 178 8.10 -0.84 -22.46
C ASP A 178 7.56 -0.84 -21.02
N LEU A 179 7.63 -2.00 -20.34
CA LEU A 179 7.10 -2.19 -18.99
C LEU A 179 8.02 -1.53 -17.96
N LYS A 180 7.47 -0.69 -17.11
CA LYS A 180 8.16 -0.12 -15.96
C LYS A 180 7.83 -0.89 -14.70
N VAL A 181 8.82 -1.06 -13.83
CA VAL A 181 8.63 -1.68 -12.51
C VAL A 181 9.16 -0.74 -11.44
N VAL A 182 8.34 -0.45 -10.45
CA VAL A 182 8.72 0.31 -9.26
C VAL A 182 8.59 -0.61 -8.05
N ILE A 183 9.66 -0.75 -7.29
CA ILE A 183 9.67 -1.57 -6.08
C ILE A 183 9.78 -0.64 -4.90
N THR A 184 8.80 -0.67 -4.01
CA THR A 184 8.89 0.10 -2.78
C THR A 184 9.33 -0.80 -1.63
N SER A 185 10.12 -0.25 -0.75
CA SER A 185 10.63 -0.95 0.42
C SER A 185 10.73 0.01 1.60
N ALA A 186 10.63 -0.51 2.83
CA ALA A 186 11.20 0.17 3.98
C ALA A 186 12.73 0.27 3.81
N THR A 187 13.40 0.96 4.70
CA THR A 187 14.87 1.19 4.64
C THR A 187 15.73 -0.08 4.78
N ILE A 188 15.10 -1.26 4.84
CA ILE A 188 15.79 -2.54 5.05
C ILE A 188 16.27 -3.09 3.71
N ASP A 189 17.58 -3.08 3.49
CA ASP A 189 18.32 -3.74 2.40
C ASP A 189 17.79 -3.43 0.97
N PRO A 190 17.64 -2.16 0.56
CA PRO A 190 17.21 -1.83 -0.80
C PRO A 190 18.25 -2.24 -1.86
N GLU A 191 19.52 -2.35 -1.51
CA GLU A 191 20.60 -2.78 -2.39
C GLU A 191 20.41 -4.22 -2.89
N ARG A 192 19.76 -5.08 -2.13
CA ARG A 192 19.46 -6.44 -2.55
C ARG A 192 18.47 -6.47 -3.69
N PHE A 193 17.44 -5.61 -3.66
CA PHE A 193 16.50 -5.45 -4.78
C PHE A 193 17.20 -4.84 -5.99
N SER A 194 18.03 -3.82 -5.79
CA SER A 194 18.82 -3.18 -6.85
C SER A 194 19.67 -4.20 -7.60
N ARG A 195 20.47 -4.99 -6.90
CA ARG A 195 21.31 -6.04 -7.49
C ARG A 195 20.52 -7.12 -8.24
N HIS A 196 19.34 -7.48 -7.72
CA HIS A 196 18.47 -8.46 -8.38
C HIS A 196 18.00 -8.00 -9.78
N PHE A 197 17.89 -6.69 -9.98
CA PHE A 197 17.49 -6.07 -11.24
C PHE A 197 18.66 -5.36 -11.97
N GLY A 198 19.88 -5.89 -11.86
CA GLY A 198 21.04 -5.41 -12.60
C GLY A 198 21.46 -3.99 -12.18
N ASP A 199 21.56 -3.76 -10.88
CA ASP A 199 21.92 -2.48 -10.26
C ASP A 199 20.93 -1.35 -10.57
N ALA A 200 19.64 -1.65 -10.51
CA ALA A 200 18.58 -0.67 -10.66
C ALA A 200 18.74 0.49 -9.67
N PRO A 201 18.48 1.74 -10.07
CA PRO A 201 18.66 2.89 -9.20
C PRO A 201 17.79 2.83 -7.96
N ILE A 202 18.34 3.31 -6.85
CA ILE A 202 17.65 3.45 -5.57
C ILE A 202 17.42 4.95 -5.35
N VAL A 203 16.16 5.32 -5.09
CA VAL A 203 15.79 6.65 -4.61
C VAL A 203 15.41 6.51 -3.14
N GLU A 204 16.20 7.12 -2.28
CA GLU A 204 15.94 7.12 -0.86
C GLU A 204 15.06 8.29 -0.45
N VAL A 205 13.96 7.97 0.23
CA VAL A 205 13.01 8.94 0.78
C VAL A 205 13.14 8.92 2.28
N SER A 206 13.85 9.88 2.83
CA SER A 206 14.03 10.06 4.26
C SER A 206 13.10 11.15 4.81
N GLY A 207 12.70 10.97 6.03
CA GLY A 207 11.91 11.95 6.77
C GLY A 207 10.68 11.32 7.42
N ARG A 208 10.48 11.65 8.70
CA ARG A 208 9.27 11.32 9.45
C ARG A 208 8.33 12.50 9.42
N THR A 209 7.07 12.24 9.13
CA THR A 209 6.03 13.28 9.16
C THR A 209 5.77 13.75 10.59
N TYR A 210 5.97 12.86 11.58
CA TYR A 210 5.74 13.14 12.99
C TYR A 210 6.87 12.59 13.86
N PRO A 211 7.20 13.23 15.00
CA PRO A 211 8.17 12.69 15.96
C PRO A 211 7.64 11.39 16.55
N VAL A 212 8.53 10.43 16.76
CA VAL A 212 8.22 9.14 17.39
C VAL A 212 9.13 8.95 18.59
N GLU A 213 8.52 8.81 19.76
CA GLU A 213 9.21 8.42 20.98
C GLU A 213 9.04 6.92 21.21
N VAL A 214 10.13 6.20 21.45
CA VAL A 214 10.12 4.76 21.73
C VAL A 214 10.26 4.56 23.23
N ARG A 215 9.27 3.89 23.85
CA ARG A 215 9.26 3.55 25.28
C ARG A 215 9.26 2.04 25.43
N TYR A 216 10.36 1.50 25.90
CA TYR A 216 10.46 0.08 26.19
C TYR A 216 9.90 -0.22 27.58
N ARG A 217 8.94 -1.14 27.66
CA ARG A 217 8.28 -1.60 28.91
C ARG A 217 8.28 -3.14 28.92
N PRO A 218 9.29 -3.80 29.48
CA PRO A 218 9.33 -5.26 29.54
C PRO A 218 8.24 -5.80 30.46
N LEU A 219 7.74 -7.00 30.14
CA LEU A 219 6.74 -7.69 30.96
C LEU A 219 7.35 -8.23 32.27
N LEU A 220 8.62 -8.62 32.23
CA LEU A 220 9.38 -9.10 33.36
C LEU A 220 10.45 -8.04 33.69
N GLU A 221 10.36 -7.41 34.83
CA GLU A 221 11.46 -6.66 35.44
C GLU A 221 12.29 -7.66 36.25
N GLU A 222 13.60 -7.78 35.95
CA GLU A 222 14.50 -8.75 36.60
C GLU A 222 14.60 -8.60 38.12
N ASP A 223 14.14 -7.46 38.67
CA ASP A 223 14.25 -7.11 40.11
C ASP A 223 12.90 -6.88 40.81
N SER A 224 11.75 -7.24 40.22
CA SER A 224 10.46 -7.05 40.87
C SER A 224 9.91 -8.35 41.45
N ASP A 225 9.46 -8.30 42.72
CA ASP A 225 8.68 -9.38 43.37
C ASP A 225 7.34 -9.71 42.68
N ASP A 226 6.94 -8.96 41.65
CA ASP A 226 5.77 -9.17 40.81
C ASP A 226 6.11 -10.06 39.59
N ALA A 227 6.47 -11.30 39.86
CA ALA A 227 6.93 -12.29 38.88
C ALA A 227 5.86 -12.74 37.85
N ASP A 228 4.65 -12.24 37.91
CA ASP A 228 3.51 -12.66 37.07
C ASP A 228 2.67 -11.48 36.56
N ARG A 229 3.31 -10.41 36.03
CA ARG A 229 2.55 -9.35 35.37
C ARG A 229 1.96 -9.90 34.05
N ASP A 230 0.65 -10.14 34.06
CA ASP A 230 -0.08 -10.59 32.89
C ASP A 230 0.03 -9.57 31.75
N GLN A 231 0.21 -10.07 30.52
CA GLN A 231 0.30 -9.26 29.30
C GLN A 231 -0.88 -8.28 29.15
N ILE A 232 -2.09 -8.72 29.49
CA ILE A 232 -3.30 -7.87 29.40
C ILE A 232 -3.21 -6.69 30.38
N THR A 233 -2.73 -6.95 31.60
CA THR A 233 -2.51 -5.90 32.60
C THR A 233 -1.48 -4.88 32.12
N ALA A 234 -0.35 -5.35 31.55
CA ALA A 234 0.67 -4.46 30.99
C ALA A 234 0.16 -3.61 29.84
N ILE A 235 -0.70 -4.15 28.97
CA ILE A 235 -1.37 -3.40 27.90
C ILE A 235 -2.30 -2.34 28.48
N CYS A 236 -3.11 -2.68 29.49
CA CYS A 236 -4.00 -1.72 30.16
C CYS A 236 -3.20 -0.55 30.75
N ASP A 237 -2.09 -0.82 31.42
CA ASP A 237 -1.23 0.21 32.00
C ASP A 237 -0.59 1.10 30.95
N ALA A 238 -0.11 0.51 29.82
CA ALA A 238 0.41 1.27 28.69
C ALA A 238 -0.67 2.17 28.04
N VAL A 239 -1.90 1.67 27.93
CA VAL A 239 -3.04 2.47 27.46
C VAL A 239 -3.32 3.64 28.40
N GLU A 240 -3.30 3.39 29.73
CA GLU A 240 -3.52 4.44 30.74
C GLU A 240 -2.40 5.49 30.70
N GLU A 241 -1.12 5.07 30.54
CA GLU A 241 0.01 5.99 30.35
C GLU A 241 -0.23 6.89 29.13
N LEU A 242 -0.55 6.32 27.96
CA LEU A 242 -0.77 7.07 26.74
C LEU A 242 -2.01 7.98 26.81
N GLN A 243 -3.03 7.60 27.54
CA GLN A 243 -4.21 8.45 27.76
C GLN A 243 -3.87 9.72 28.54
N GLY A 244 -2.91 9.65 29.45
CA GLY A 244 -2.41 10.80 30.21
C GLY A 244 -1.66 11.83 29.37
N GLU A 245 -1.11 11.41 28.23
CA GLU A 245 -0.22 12.25 27.41
C GLU A 245 -0.89 12.98 26.25
N GLY A 246 -2.07 12.53 25.81
CA GLY A 246 -2.72 13.19 24.69
C GLY A 246 -4.10 12.61 24.36
N LYS A 247 -4.73 13.19 23.33
CA LYS A 247 -6.08 12.81 22.87
C LYS A 247 -6.07 11.87 21.64
N GLY A 248 -4.89 11.45 21.16
CA GLY A 248 -4.75 10.63 19.99
C GLY A 248 -5.28 9.20 20.16
N ASP A 249 -5.49 8.53 19.06
CA ASP A 249 -5.88 7.11 19.03
C ASP A 249 -4.73 6.21 19.44
N ILE A 250 -5.06 4.99 19.86
CA ILE A 250 -4.09 3.99 20.30
C ILE A 250 -4.25 2.74 19.42
N LEU A 251 -3.15 2.25 18.86
CA LEU A 251 -3.10 1.00 18.12
C LEU A 251 -2.29 -0.03 18.90
N VAL A 252 -2.90 -1.19 19.19
CA VAL A 252 -2.28 -2.28 19.92
C VAL A 252 -2.05 -3.46 18.98
N PHE A 253 -0.81 -3.88 18.81
CA PHE A 253 -0.48 -5.06 18.01
C PHE A 253 -0.45 -6.31 18.87
N LEU A 254 -1.23 -7.32 18.47
CA LEU A 254 -1.38 -8.60 19.15
C LEU A 254 -1.17 -9.75 18.16
N SER A 255 -0.84 -10.93 18.64
CA SER A 255 -0.45 -12.07 17.80
C SER A 255 -1.63 -12.77 17.11
N GLY A 256 -2.85 -12.65 17.64
CA GLY A 256 -4.00 -13.35 17.09
C GLY A 256 -5.36 -12.96 17.66
N GLU A 257 -6.40 -13.48 17.01
CA GLU A 257 -7.82 -13.17 17.31
C GLU A 257 -8.20 -13.34 18.78
N ARG A 258 -7.70 -14.42 19.44
CA ARG A 258 -8.01 -14.69 20.83
C ARG A 258 -7.49 -13.58 21.74
N GLU A 259 -6.22 -13.24 21.60
CA GLU A 259 -5.60 -12.15 22.38
C GLU A 259 -6.28 -10.81 22.13
N ILE A 260 -6.66 -10.53 20.87
CA ILE A 260 -7.40 -9.33 20.52
C ILE A 260 -8.72 -9.26 21.29
N ARG A 261 -9.48 -10.34 21.33
CA ARG A 261 -10.76 -10.39 22.04
C ARG A 261 -10.60 -10.27 23.55
N ASP A 262 -9.69 -11.05 24.13
CA ASP A 262 -9.45 -11.05 25.57
C ASP A 262 -8.99 -9.67 26.06
N THR A 263 -8.12 -9.00 25.26
CA THR A 263 -7.63 -7.64 25.56
C THR A 263 -8.74 -6.60 25.36
N ALA A 264 -9.56 -6.72 24.30
CA ALA A 264 -10.69 -5.83 24.07
C ALA A 264 -11.68 -5.88 25.23
N ASP A 265 -12.04 -7.08 25.70
CA ASP A 265 -12.93 -7.27 26.85
C ASP A 265 -12.36 -6.64 28.13
N ALA A 266 -11.04 -6.73 28.34
CA ALA A 266 -10.38 -6.12 29.49
C ALA A 266 -10.42 -4.59 29.45
N LEU A 267 -10.13 -4.01 28.27
CA LEU A 267 -10.15 -2.56 28.05
C LEU A 267 -11.58 -1.99 28.14
N GLU A 268 -12.59 -2.69 27.62
CA GLU A 268 -13.99 -2.30 27.72
C GLU A 268 -14.48 -2.25 29.19
N LYS A 269 -14.03 -3.20 30.02
CA LYS A 269 -14.33 -3.21 31.47
C LYS A 269 -13.80 -1.99 32.21
N LYS A 270 -12.71 -1.36 31.72
CA LYS A 270 -12.16 -0.12 32.30
C LYS A 270 -13.05 1.10 32.09
N LYS A 271 -13.98 1.05 31.12
CA LYS A 271 -14.98 2.13 30.84
C LYS A 271 -14.35 3.51 30.68
N TYR A 272 -13.28 3.60 29.88
CA TYR A 272 -12.63 4.89 29.61
C TYR A 272 -13.61 5.91 28.98
N ARG A 273 -13.59 7.13 29.49
CA ARG A 273 -14.48 8.18 29.01
C ARG A 273 -14.16 8.55 27.55
N PHE A 274 -15.20 8.71 26.73
CA PHE A 274 -15.09 9.11 25.32
C PHE A 274 -14.11 8.25 24.51
N THR A 275 -14.02 6.95 24.84
CA THR A 275 -13.11 5.99 24.22
C THR A 275 -13.90 4.82 23.67
N GLU A 276 -13.66 4.47 22.40
CA GLU A 276 -14.23 3.32 21.73
C GLU A 276 -13.12 2.26 21.57
N VAL A 277 -13.38 1.01 21.93
CA VAL A 277 -12.47 -0.12 21.73
C VAL A 277 -12.93 -0.88 20.50
N LEU A 278 -12.04 -1.05 19.52
CA LEU A 278 -12.35 -1.71 18.25
C LEU A 278 -11.38 -2.87 18.00
N PRO A 279 -11.84 -4.10 18.13
CA PRO A 279 -11.06 -5.26 17.70
C PRO A 279 -10.99 -5.30 16.17
N LEU A 280 -9.78 -5.58 15.60
CA LEU A 280 -9.53 -5.68 14.17
C LEU A 280 -8.79 -6.97 13.83
N TYR A 281 -9.47 -7.92 13.20
CA TYR A 281 -8.88 -9.18 12.74
C TYR A 281 -9.54 -9.69 11.45
N ALA A 282 -8.88 -10.63 10.77
CA ALA A 282 -9.20 -11.02 9.39
C ALA A 282 -10.60 -11.61 9.19
N ARG A 283 -11.23 -12.19 10.23
CA ARG A 283 -12.56 -12.82 10.13
C ARG A 283 -13.72 -11.86 10.31
N LEU A 284 -13.47 -10.62 10.71
CA LEU A 284 -14.52 -9.60 10.78
C LEU A 284 -15.15 -9.35 9.42
N SER A 285 -16.41 -8.98 9.42
CA SER A 285 -17.08 -8.50 8.21
C SER A 285 -16.39 -7.25 7.65
N HIS A 286 -16.58 -7.00 6.35
CA HIS A 286 -16.03 -5.82 5.72
C HIS A 286 -16.45 -4.52 6.41
N ALA A 287 -17.72 -4.42 6.82
CA ALA A 287 -18.24 -3.23 7.51
C ALA A 287 -17.55 -2.99 8.85
N GLU A 288 -17.30 -4.05 9.62
CA GLU A 288 -16.57 -3.98 10.89
C GLU A 288 -15.10 -3.57 10.69
N GLN A 289 -14.43 -4.15 9.69
CA GLN A 289 -13.05 -3.75 9.35
C GLN A 289 -12.96 -2.30 8.87
N HIS A 290 -13.95 -1.82 8.12
CA HIS A 290 -13.98 -0.45 7.61
C HIS A 290 -14.27 0.58 8.71
N ARG A 291 -14.94 0.17 9.81
CA ARG A 291 -15.29 1.06 10.92
C ARG A 291 -14.08 1.77 11.53
N VAL A 292 -12.92 1.11 11.58
CA VAL A 292 -11.71 1.71 12.15
C VAL A 292 -11.19 2.92 11.38
N PHE A 293 -11.54 3.04 10.10
CA PHE A 293 -11.12 4.14 9.22
C PHE A 293 -12.16 5.29 9.13
N GLN A 294 -13.35 5.09 9.68
CA GLN A 294 -14.39 6.12 9.63
C GLN A 294 -14.07 7.31 10.55
N PRO A 295 -14.43 8.54 10.16
CA PRO A 295 -14.33 9.69 11.05
C PRO A 295 -15.05 9.44 12.39
N HIS A 296 -14.48 9.90 13.49
CA HIS A 296 -15.01 9.70 14.82
C HIS A 296 -14.72 10.90 15.73
N THR A 297 -15.46 10.96 16.81
CA THR A 297 -15.26 11.91 17.90
C THR A 297 -14.83 11.14 19.15
N GLY A 298 -13.84 11.62 19.86
CA GLY A 298 -13.27 10.91 21.00
C GLY A 298 -12.03 10.12 20.61
N ARG A 299 -11.64 9.14 21.42
CA ARG A 299 -10.48 8.28 21.21
C ARG A 299 -10.91 6.90 20.71
N ARG A 300 -10.11 6.30 19.84
CA ARG A 300 -10.19 4.88 19.52
C ARG A 300 -8.99 4.12 20.04
N ILE A 301 -9.25 2.92 20.54
CA ILE A 301 -8.24 1.90 20.83
C ILE A 301 -8.51 0.78 19.84
N VAL A 302 -7.63 0.57 18.89
CA VAL A 302 -7.73 -0.49 17.87
C VAL A 302 -6.75 -1.59 18.21
N LEU A 303 -7.23 -2.85 18.21
CA LEU A 303 -6.43 -4.03 18.58
C LEU A 303 -6.30 -5.00 17.40
#